data_6445f3b08793fc6f21f70690e1416722
#
_entry.id   6445f3b08793fc6f21f70690e1416722
#
_cell.length_a   1.000
_cell.length_b   1.000
_cell.length_c   1.000
_cell.angle_alpha   90.00
_cell.angle_beta   90.00
_cell.angle_gamma   90.00
#
_symmetry.space_group_name_H-M   'P 1'
#
loop_
_entity.id
_entity.type
_entity.pdbx_description
1 polymer ?
#
loop_
_entity_poly.entity_id
_entity_poly.type
_entity_poly.pdbx_seq_one_letter_code
_entity_poly.pdbx_strand_id
1 'polypeptide(L)'
;MQRFGGSFLSLEAFYRTTDDLISRIQELRDDGIMVLTSTNVNSDASLGTELMGNINITKWFLLNTSLSVFNYKIKGDLNGQSIDRESTNYSLRGNATFKVGPTSRIQWMSYFRGPSVSAQGETGSFFFSNLSVRQDFLKRKLTATLALRDVFGTMNFENSSSGPNFNSKFRMERESRVVQLTLSYTINNYKSERNGNQSGDNGGNGMNMEMEF
;
A
#
# COMPACT_ATOMS: atom_id res chain seq x y z
N MET A 1 -21.07 -1.06 7.68
CA MET A 1 -20.99 -0.70 6.25
C MET A 1 -22.27 -0.01 5.84
N GLN A 2 -22.20 1.22 5.34
CA GLN A 2 -23.35 1.99 4.90
C GLN A 2 -23.21 2.32 3.41
N ARG A 3 -24.28 2.19 2.63
CA ARG A 3 -24.30 2.43 1.18
C ARG A 3 -25.20 3.61 0.84
N PHE A 4 -24.70 4.53 0.01
CA PHE A 4 -25.43 5.73 -0.44
C PHE A 4 -25.22 5.88 -1.96
N GLY A 5 -26.27 5.70 -2.76
CA GLY A 5 -26.25 6.03 -4.19
C GLY A 5 -25.05 5.50 -4.98
N GLY A 6 -24.65 4.24 -4.79
CA GLY A 6 -23.45 3.66 -5.40
C GLY A 6 -22.14 3.95 -4.66
N SER A 7 -22.19 4.67 -3.54
CA SER A 7 -21.08 4.86 -2.61
C SER A 7 -21.18 3.90 -1.43
N PHE A 8 -20.05 3.55 -0.84
CA PHE A 8 -20.02 2.84 0.44
C PHE A 8 -18.96 3.45 1.37
N LEU A 9 -19.20 3.30 2.65
CA LEU A 9 -18.28 3.59 3.74
C LEU A 9 -18.31 2.41 4.71
N SER A 10 -17.14 1.91 5.08
CA SER A 10 -16.97 0.85 6.07
C SER A 10 -16.04 1.34 7.16
N LEU A 11 -16.44 1.15 8.41
CA LEU A 11 -15.61 1.33 9.58
C LEU A 11 -15.50 -0.02 10.27
N GLU A 12 -14.27 -0.43 10.56
CA GLU A 12 -13.95 -1.67 11.22
C GLU A 12 -13.07 -1.37 12.42
N ALA A 13 -13.27 -2.10 13.51
CA ALA A 13 -12.38 -2.14 14.64
C ALA A 13 -11.80 -3.56 14.75
N PHE A 14 -10.53 -3.67 15.07
CA PHE A 14 -9.88 -4.96 15.16
C PHE A 14 -8.95 -5.04 16.37
N TYR A 15 -8.82 -6.26 16.87
CA TYR A 15 -7.79 -6.66 17.81
C TYR A 15 -7.13 -7.93 17.27
N ARG A 16 -5.81 -7.91 17.17
CA ARG A 16 -5.01 -9.04 16.68
C ARG A 16 -3.86 -9.30 17.62
N THR A 17 -3.62 -10.57 17.90
CA THR A 17 -2.43 -11.03 18.61
C THR A 17 -1.75 -12.14 17.81
N THR A 18 -0.45 -12.21 17.90
CA THR A 18 0.36 -13.28 17.32
C THR A 18 1.29 -13.78 18.41
N ASP A 19 1.22 -15.05 18.70
CA ASP A 19 2.20 -15.76 19.53
C ASP A 19 3.23 -16.40 18.63
N ASP A 20 4.44 -16.63 19.15
CA ASP A 20 5.57 -17.20 18.41
C ASP A 20 5.89 -16.43 17.12
N LEU A 21 5.84 -15.10 17.19
CA LEU A 21 6.08 -14.20 16.06
C LEU A 21 7.45 -14.43 15.44
N ILE A 22 7.48 -14.83 14.17
CA ILE A 22 8.71 -14.94 13.41
C ILE A 22 9.11 -13.56 12.88
N SER A 23 10.25 -13.06 13.33
CA SER A 23 10.81 -11.79 12.89
C SER A 23 12.14 -11.98 12.18
N ARG A 24 12.38 -11.16 11.16
CA ARG A 24 13.69 -11.03 10.55
C ARG A 24 14.56 -10.16 11.44
N ILE A 25 15.75 -10.64 11.75
CA ILE A 25 16.73 -9.95 12.58
C ILE A 25 18.06 -9.86 11.85
N GLN A 26 18.86 -8.89 12.26
CA GLN A 26 20.24 -8.71 11.85
C GLN A 26 21.16 -9.01 13.02
N GLU A 27 22.24 -9.72 12.74
CA GLU A 27 23.27 -10.05 13.71
C GLU A 27 24.63 -9.75 13.10
N LEU A 28 25.48 -9.07 13.87
CA LEU A 28 26.90 -8.92 13.52
C LEU A 28 27.69 -10.03 14.15
N ARG A 29 28.26 -10.91 13.32
CA ARG A 29 29.14 -11.99 13.77
C ARG A 29 30.51 -11.47 14.14
N ASP A 30 31.26 -12.25 14.90
CA ASP A 30 32.63 -11.90 15.37
C ASP A 30 33.62 -11.72 14.21
N ASP A 31 33.34 -12.33 13.05
CA ASP A 31 34.13 -12.17 11.81
C ASP A 31 33.77 -10.86 11.05
N GLY A 32 32.89 -10.00 11.61
CA GLY A 32 32.49 -8.75 11.01
C GLY A 32 31.42 -8.88 9.92
N ILE A 33 30.86 -10.07 9.73
CA ILE A 33 29.82 -10.31 8.72
C ILE A 33 28.44 -10.03 9.33
N MET A 34 27.65 -9.19 8.62
CA MET A 34 26.24 -8.97 8.96
C MET A 34 25.40 -10.11 8.39
N VAL A 35 24.72 -10.86 9.24
CA VAL A 35 23.83 -11.96 8.88
C VAL A 35 22.39 -11.52 9.06
N LEU A 36 21.55 -11.77 8.04
CA LEU A 36 20.10 -11.63 8.12
C LEU A 36 19.48 -13.00 8.35
N THR A 37 18.81 -13.19 9.45
CA THR A 37 18.18 -14.45 9.83
C THR A 37 16.73 -14.23 10.30
N SER A 38 16.01 -15.31 10.57
CA SER A 38 14.66 -15.26 11.14
C SER A 38 14.66 -16.02 12.45
N THR A 39 14.01 -15.43 13.45
CA THR A 39 13.87 -16.05 14.78
C THR A 39 12.49 -15.75 15.34
N ASN A 40 12.06 -16.55 16.32
CA ASN A 40 10.86 -16.27 17.07
C ASN A 40 11.15 -15.17 18.09
N VAL A 41 10.34 -14.08 18.03
CA VAL A 41 10.39 -12.96 18.96
C VAL A 41 9.04 -12.90 19.68
N ASN A 42 8.84 -13.80 20.60
CA ASN A 42 7.67 -14.03 21.44
C ASN A 42 6.31 -13.61 20.88
N SER A 43 5.86 -12.35 21.00
CA SER A 43 4.50 -11.99 20.62
C SER A 43 4.36 -10.55 20.13
N ASP A 44 3.30 -10.32 19.33
CA ASP A 44 2.81 -8.98 19.06
C ASP A 44 1.31 -8.83 19.33
N ALA A 45 0.88 -7.60 19.51
CA ALA A 45 -0.53 -7.23 19.63
C ALA A 45 -0.80 -5.94 18.85
N SER A 46 -1.96 -5.90 18.20
CA SER A 46 -2.45 -4.72 17.49
C SER A 46 -3.90 -4.45 17.83
N LEU A 47 -4.23 -3.23 18.19
CA LEU A 47 -5.59 -2.75 18.42
C LEU A 47 -5.82 -1.48 17.62
N GLY A 48 -6.86 -1.46 16.79
CA GLY A 48 -7.08 -0.29 15.97
C GLY A 48 -8.39 -0.26 15.23
N THR A 49 -8.45 0.70 14.32
CA THR A 49 -9.61 0.94 13.46
C THR A 49 -9.16 1.18 12.01
N GLU A 50 -10.02 0.75 11.09
CA GLU A 50 -9.86 0.98 9.66
C GLU A 50 -11.13 1.59 9.08
N LEU A 51 -10.97 2.67 8.33
CA LEU A 51 -12.03 3.31 7.56
C LEU A 51 -11.74 3.11 6.08
N MET A 52 -12.68 2.54 5.35
CA MET A 52 -12.59 2.38 3.91
C MET A 52 -13.81 3.02 3.23
N GLY A 53 -13.57 3.71 2.11
CA GLY A 53 -14.64 4.36 1.39
C GLY A 53 -14.44 4.36 -0.13
N ASN A 54 -15.54 4.13 -0.84
CA ASN A 54 -15.68 4.44 -2.26
C ASN A 54 -16.85 5.42 -2.38
N ILE A 55 -16.53 6.68 -2.64
CA ILE A 55 -17.47 7.80 -2.48
C ILE A 55 -17.63 8.50 -3.84
N ASN A 56 -18.81 8.43 -4.41
CA ASN A 56 -19.19 9.25 -5.55
C ASN A 56 -19.63 10.63 -5.03
N ILE A 57 -18.67 11.56 -4.87
CA ILE A 57 -18.94 12.90 -4.34
C ILE A 57 -19.85 13.65 -5.32
N THR A 58 -19.57 13.51 -6.61
CA THR A 58 -20.39 14.01 -7.71
C THR A 58 -20.36 13.01 -8.88
N LYS A 59 -21.12 13.29 -9.96
CA LYS A 59 -21.07 12.46 -11.20
C LYS A 59 -19.70 12.48 -11.87
N TRP A 60 -18.88 13.49 -11.61
CA TRP A 60 -17.57 13.68 -12.20
C TRP A 60 -16.41 13.48 -11.20
N PHE A 61 -16.69 13.34 -9.90
CA PHE A 61 -15.66 13.17 -8.87
C PHE A 61 -15.92 11.91 -8.03
N LEU A 62 -15.01 10.96 -8.11
CA LEU A 62 -14.97 9.72 -7.35
C LEU A 62 -13.76 9.73 -6.44
N LEU A 63 -13.94 9.39 -5.18
CA LEU A 63 -12.86 9.24 -4.19
C LEU A 63 -12.89 7.81 -3.62
N ASN A 64 -11.78 7.10 -3.78
CA ASN A 64 -11.49 5.89 -3.03
C ASN A 64 -10.49 6.23 -1.95
N THR A 65 -10.77 5.87 -0.71
CA THR A 65 -9.89 6.17 0.41
C THR A 65 -9.87 5.05 1.44
N SER A 66 -8.73 4.88 2.08
CA SER A 66 -8.61 4.06 3.29
C SER A 66 -7.72 4.76 4.31
N LEU A 67 -8.15 4.73 5.55
CA LEU A 67 -7.42 5.20 6.71
C LEU A 67 -7.32 4.05 7.71
N SER A 68 -6.13 3.77 8.19
CA SER A 68 -5.88 2.79 9.25
C SER A 68 -5.12 3.48 10.37
N VAL A 69 -5.57 3.29 11.60
CA VAL A 69 -4.90 3.77 12.81
C VAL A 69 -4.96 2.67 13.85
N PHE A 70 -3.79 2.23 14.32
CA PHE A 70 -3.71 1.19 15.34
C PHE A 70 -2.50 1.36 16.24
N ASN A 71 -2.67 0.96 17.48
CA ASN A 71 -1.57 0.75 18.40
C ASN A 71 -0.96 -0.63 18.12
N TYR A 72 0.36 -0.69 18.04
CA TYR A 72 1.13 -1.91 17.84
C TYR A 72 2.12 -2.06 18.98
N LYS A 73 2.16 -3.23 19.58
CA LYS A 73 3.08 -3.58 20.64
C LYS A 73 3.74 -4.92 20.34
N ILE A 74 5.07 -4.95 20.45
CA ILE A 74 5.88 -6.16 20.29
C ILE A 74 6.64 -6.40 21.60
N LYS A 75 6.58 -7.63 22.08
CA LYS A 75 7.26 -8.08 23.30
C LYS A 75 8.03 -9.36 23.02
N GLY A 76 9.17 -9.50 23.68
CA GLY A 76 9.92 -10.72 23.54
C GLY A 76 11.32 -10.65 24.11
N ASP A 77 12.10 -11.63 23.72
CA ASP A 77 13.53 -11.68 23.99
C ASP A 77 14.29 -11.92 22.69
N LEU A 78 15.34 -11.19 22.49
CA LEU A 78 16.25 -11.35 21.37
C LEU A 78 17.67 -11.40 21.89
N ASN A 79 18.30 -12.55 21.78
CA ASN A 79 19.68 -12.79 22.22
C ASN A 79 19.93 -12.37 23.70
N GLY A 80 18.96 -12.66 24.60
CA GLY A 80 19.03 -12.30 26.00
C GLY A 80 18.70 -10.85 26.33
N GLN A 81 18.26 -10.06 25.34
CA GLN A 81 17.77 -8.70 25.53
C GLN A 81 16.24 -8.66 25.44
N SER A 82 15.62 -8.16 26.50
CA SER A 82 14.16 -7.97 26.52
C SER A 82 13.75 -6.90 25.53
N ILE A 83 12.75 -7.22 24.72
CA ILE A 83 12.09 -6.32 23.78
C ILE A 83 10.72 -5.97 24.36
N ASP A 84 10.44 -4.70 24.56
CA ASP A 84 9.10 -4.13 24.81
C ASP A 84 9.04 -2.81 24.06
N ARG A 85 8.46 -2.84 22.85
CA ARG A 85 8.33 -1.67 21.99
C ARG A 85 6.89 -1.47 21.59
N GLU A 86 6.53 -0.20 21.47
CA GLU A 86 5.17 0.20 21.15
C GLU A 86 5.19 1.39 20.19
N SER A 87 4.25 1.41 19.25
CA SER A 87 4.04 2.54 18.34
C SER A 87 2.58 2.69 17.96
N THR A 88 2.16 3.91 17.72
CA THR A 88 0.91 4.18 17.03
C THR A 88 1.18 4.25 15.54
N ASN A 89 0.67 3.27 14.82
CA ASN A 89 0.80 3.15 13.38
C ASN A 89 -0.42 3.77 12.71
N TYR A 90 -0.17 4.53 11.65
CA TYR A 90 -1.24 5.13 10.87
C TYR A 90 -0.87 5.20 9.38
N SER A 91 -1.86 4.98 8.54
CA SER A 91 -1.70 5.10 7.11
C SER A 91 -2.95 5.69 6.46
N LEU A 92 -2.74 6.44 5.39
CA LEU A 92 -3.78 7.04 4.59
C LEU A 92 -3.50 6.76 3.12
N ARG A 93 -4.49 6.22 2.42
CA ARG A 93 -4.49 6.09 0.97
C ARG A 93 -5.66 6.87 0.40
N GLY A 94 -5.42 7.64 -0.64
CA GLY A 94 -6.43 8.34 -1.39
C GLY A 94 -6.23 8.14 -2.90
N ASN A 95 -7.31 7.88 -3.62
CA ASN A 95 -7.33 7.86 -5.07
C ASN A 95 -8.54 8.67 -5.54
N ALA A 96 -8.27 9.87 -6.03
CA ALA A 96 -9.26 10.80 -6.55
C ALA A 96 -9.31 10.69 -8.08
N THR A 97 -10.50 10.44 -8.61
CA THR A 97 -10.75 10.39 -10.06
C THR A 97 -11.69 11.50 -10.46
N PHE A 98 -11.23 12.36 -11.36
CA PHE A 98 -12.00 13.44 -11.96
C PHE A 98 -12.31 13.10 -13.41
N LYS A 99 -13.60 12.95 -13.75
CA LYS A 99 -14.08 12.75 -15.12
C LYS A 99 -14.30 14.11 -15.77
N VAL A 100 -13.40 14.50 -16.66
CA VAL A 100 -13.45 15.77 -17.39
C VAL A 100 -14.10 15.52 -18.74
N GLY A 101 -15.42 15.37 -18.75
CA GLY A 101 -16.17 14.98 -19.94
C GLY A 101 -16.16 13.46 -20.23
N PRO A 102 -16.59 13.03 -21.44
CA PRO A 102 -16.79 11.63 -21.77
C PRO A 102 -15.50 10.85 -22.12
N THR A 103 -14.40 11.54 -22.39
CA THR A 103 -13.17 10.96 -22.92
C THR A 103 -11.93 11.28 -22.10
N SER A 104 -12.04 12.14 -21.09
CA SER A 104 -10.88 12.60 -20.31
C SER A 104 -11.04 12.25 -18.84
N ARG A 105 -9.96 11.83 -18.21
CA ARG A 105 -9.87 11.56 -16.77
C ARG A 105 -8.57 12.10 -16.22
N ILE A 106 -8.66 12.65 -15.01
CA ILE A 106 -7.51 12.99 -14.17
C ILE A 106 -7.59 12.08 -12.95
N GLN A 107 -6.50 11.44 -12.60
CA GLN A 107 -6.39 10.62 -11.39
C GLN A 107 -5.26 11.13 -10.54
N TRP A 108 -5.52 11.29 -9.27
CA TRP A 108 -4.54 11.65 -8.27
C TRP A 108 -4.53 10.58 -7.19
N MET A 109 -3.42 9.88 -7.07
CA MET A 109 -3.21 8.87 -6.04
C MET A 109 -2.18 9.37 -5.04
N SER A 110 -2.47 9.23 -3.75
CA SER A 110 -1.54 9.51 -2.67
C SER A 110 -1.56 8.40 -1.64
N TYR A 111 -0.40 8.13 -1.08
CA TYR A 111 -0.24 7.19 0.02
C TYR A 111 0.71 7.78 1.06
N PHE A 112 0.27 7.75 2.29
CA PHE A 112 1.06 8.13 3.45
C PHE A 112 1.06 6.99 4.47
N ARG A 113 2.21 6.73 5.08
CA ARG A 113 2.37 5.85 6.22
C ARG A 113 3.25 6.54 7.25
N GLY A 114 2.81 6.55 8.49
CA GLY A 114 3.59 7.01 9.64
C GLY A 114 4.76 6.09 9.96
N PRO A 115 5.60 6.47 10.91
CA PRO A 115 6.67 5.64 11.42
C PRO A 115 6.12 4.40 12.11
N SER A 116 6.92 3.35 12.22
CA SER A 116 6.54 2.10 12.90
C SER A 116 7.76 1.45 13.55
N VAL A 117 7.53 0.71 14.64
CA VAL A 117 8.59 -0.04 15.32
C VAL A 117 8.62 -1.50 14.86
N SER A 118 9.78 -2.12 15.00
CA SER A 118 10.02 -3.55 14.85
C SER A 118 10.81 -4.08 16.05
N ALA A 119 11.10 -5.37 16.09
CA ALA A 119 11.87 -5.98 17.16
C ALA A 119 13.25 -5.31 17.36
N GLN A 120 13.93 -4.91 16.28
CA GLN A 120 15.27 -4.35 16.33
C GLN A 120 15.39 -2.88 15.93
N GLY A 121 14.29 -2.22 15.53
CA GLY A 121 14.45 -0.85 15.02
C GLY A 121 13.14 -0.17 14.66
N GLU A 122 13.28 0.83 13.79
CA GLU A 122 12.19 1.69 13.39
C GLU A 122 12.21 1.91 11.88
N THR A 123 11.04 1.95 11.31
CA THR A 123 10.85 2.36 9.92
C THR A 123 10.32 3.79 9.92
N GLY A 124 10.92 4.67 9.14
CA GLY A 124 10.52 6.05 8.99
C GLY A 124 9.16 6.21 8.30
N SER A 125 8.62 7.41 8.34
CA SER A 125 7.42 7.75 7.57
C SER A 125 7.70 7.66 6.06
N PHE A 126 6.64 7.37 5.30
CA PHE A 126 6.72 7.24 3.85
C PHE A 126 5.54 7.94 3.20
N PHE A 127 5.82 8.77 2.22
CA PHE A 127 4.80 9.46 1.43
C PHE A 127 5.15 9.46 -0.05
N PHE A 128 4.16 9.20 -0.89
CA PHE A 128 4.27 9.45 -2.32
C PHE A 128 2.93 9.88 -2.90
N SER A 129 3.00 10.54 -4.05
CA SER A 129 1.83 11.01 -4.76
C SER A 129 2.06 10.97 -6.27
N ASN A 130 1.11 10.42 -6.99
CA ASN A 130 1.13 10.30 -8.45
C ASN A 130 -0.05 11.05 -9.06
N LEU A 131 0.17 11.67 -10.18
CA LEU A 131 -0.86 12.33 -10.98
C LEU A 131 -0.87 11.73 -12.38
N SER A 132 -2.04 11.42 -12.91
CA SER A 132 -2.15 10.98 -14.31
C SER A 132 -3.32 11.66 -15.01
N VAL A 133 -3.14 11.90 -16.29
CA VAL A 133 -4.15 12.43 -17.19
C VAL A 133 -4.30 11.42 -18.33
N ARG A 134 -5.50 10.89 -18.48
CA ARG A 134 -5.88 9.98 -19.54
C ARG A 134 -6.83 10.69 -20.52
N GLN A 135 -6.54 10.57 -21.79
CA GLN A 135 -7.37 11.06 -22.88
C GLN A 135 -7.63 9.96 -23.90
N ASP A 136 -8.91 9.70 -24.19
CA ASP A 136 -9.33 8.79 -25.24
C ASP A 136 -9.57 9.55 -26.55
N PHE A 137 -9.04 9.03 -27.67
CA PHE A 137 -9.16 9.56 -29.02
C PHE A 137 -9.79 8.52 -29.96
N LEU A 138 -10.11 8.92 -31.19
CA LEU A 138 -10.57 8.04 -32.27
C LEU A 138 -11.73 7.12 -31.83
N LYS A 139 -12.77 7.67 -31.19
CA LYS A 139 -13.89 6.91 -30.64
C LYS A 139 -13.44 5.83 -29.66
N ARG A 140 -12.45 6.13 -28.80
CA ARG A 140 -11.83 5.26 -27.80
C ARG A 140 -10.95 4.14 -28.36
N LYS A 141 -10.55 4.22 -29.64
CA LYS A 141 -9.57 3.29 -30.22
C LYS A 141 -8.15 3.61 -29.81
N LEU A 142 -7.83 4.88 -29.59
CA LEU A 142 -6.52 5.34 -29.11
C LEU A 142 -6.69 5.97 -27.72
N THR A 143 -5.91 5.50 -26.78
CA THR A 143 -5.80 6.08 -25.43
C THR A 143 -4.38 6.59 -25.23
N ALA A 144 -4.25 7.84 -24.80
CA ALA A 144 -3.01 8.40 -24.30
C ALA A 144 -3.12 8.64 -22.79
N THR A 145 -2.13 8.18 -22.05
CA THR A 145 -2.02 8.43 -20.61
C THR A 145 -0.67 9.08 -20.33
N LEU A 146 -0.70 10.29 -19.80
CA LEU A 146 0.46 11.00 -19.27
C LEU A 146 0.44 10.87 -17.74
N ALA A 147 1.47 10.27 -17.17
CA ALA A 147 1.61 10.09 -15.73
C ALA A 147 2.85 10.81 -15.22
N LEU A 148 2.71 11.50 -14.09
CA LEU A 148 3.79 12.06 -13.30
C LEU A 148 3.85 11.28 -11.99
N ARG A 149 4.92 10.52 -11.80
CA ARG A 149 5.16 9.71 -10.59
C ARG A 149 5.93 10.53 -9.58
N ASP A 150 5.58 10.35 -8.32
CA ASP A 150 6.18 11.03 -7.18
C ASP A 150 6.27 12.55 -7.38
N VAL A 151 5.10 13.19 -7.53
CA VAL A 151 4.94 14.62 -7.85
C VAL A 151 5.76 15.51 -6.91
N PHE A 152 5.84 15.14 -5.63
CA PHE A 152 6.52 15.93 -4.60
C PHE A 152 7.99 15.53 -4.38
N GLY A 153 8.46 14.43 -4.96
CA GLY A 153 9.83 13.95 -4.77
C GLY A 153 10.08 13.45 -3.34
N THR A 154 9.10 12.76 -2.77
CA THR A 154 9.11 12.34 -1.35
C THR A 154 9.18 10.83 -1.16
N MET A 155 9.36 10.06 -2.24
CA MET A 155 9.44 8.59 -2.20
C MET A 155 10.79 8.12 -1.65
N ASN A 156 11.04 8.44 -0.39
CA ASN A 156 12.23 8.04 0.35
C ASN A 156 11.84 7.02 1.42
N PHE A 157 12.61 5.98 1.55
CA PHE A 157 12.41 4.94 2.55
C PHE A 157 13.61 4.92 3.50
N GLU A 158 13.34 5.04 4.79
CA GLU A 158 14.36 4.92 5.84
C GLU A 158 13.99 3.80 6.82
N ASN A 159 14.98 3.02 7.18
CA ASN A 159 14.89 2.00 8.20
C ASN A 159 16.14 2.03 9.06
N SER A 160 15.97 2.00 10.38
CA SER A 160 17.05 1.84 11.34
C SER A 160 16.91 0.51 12.06
N SER A 161 18.02 -0.14 12.34
CA SER A 161 18.07 -1.33 13.17
C SER A 161 19.30 -1.30 14.06
N SER A 162 19.14 -1.81 15.26
CA SER A 162 20.22 -1.86 16.25
C SER A 162 20.25 -3.22 16.94
N GLY A 163 21.43 -3.64 17.33
CA GLY A 163 21.69 -4.82 18.12
C GLY A 163 22.87 -4.58 19.07
N PRO A 164 23.29 -5.61 19.82
CA PRO A 164 24.34 -5.47 20.84
C PRO A 164 25.63 -4.84 20.32
N ASN A 165 26.03 -5.17 19.09
CA ASN A 165 27.33 -4.80 18.51
C ASN A 165 27.21 -3.99 17.22
N PHE A 166 25.99 -3.53 16.83
CA PHE A 166 25.80 -2.74 15.61
C PHE A 166 24.67 -1.73 15.73
N ASN A 167 24.79 -0.70 14.92
CA ASN A 167 23.73 0.24 14.61
C ASN A 167 23.74 0.47 13.10
N SER A 168 22.64 0.16 12.42
CA SER A 168 22.51 0.24 10.97
C SER A 168 21.38 1.20 10.61
N LYS A 169 21.65 2.06 9.65
CA LYS A 169 20.64 2.92 9.03
C LYS A 169 20.65 2.67 7.52
N PHE A 170 19.52 2.24 7.01
CA PHE A 170 19.30 2.05 5.58
C PHE A 170 18.41 3.16 5.06
N ARG A 171 18.86 3.83 4.00
CA ARG A 171 18.08 4.84 3.29
C ARG A 171 18.06 4.48 1.82
N MET A 172 16.88 4.45 1.24
CA MET A 172 16.68 4.24 -0.19
C MET A 172 15.93 5.45 -0.76
N GLU A 173 16.57 6.12 -1.69
CA GLU A 173 15.98 7.20 -2.48
C GLU A 173 15.67 6.65 -3.87
N ARG A 174 14.44 6.77 -4.30
CA ARG A 174 14.05 6.39 -5.65
C ARG A 174 14.06 7.61 -6.56
N GLU A 175 14.28 7.37 -7.84
CA GLU A 175 14.09 8.40 -8.85
C GLU A 175 12.66 8.95 -8.78
N SER A 176 12.57 10.26 -8.60
CA SER A 176 11.30 10.98 -8.39
C SER A 176 10.98 11.87 -9.58
N ARG A 177 9.73 12.30 -9.68
CA ARG A 177 9.20 13.17 -10.74
C ARG A 177 9.36 12.57 -12.13
N VAL A 178 9.20 11.26 -12.24
CA VAL A 178 9.29 10.56 -13.52
C VAL A 178 8.03 10.82 -14.34
N VAL A 179 8.21 11.33 -15.53
CA VAL A 179 7.13 11.53 -16.51
C VAL A 179 7.07 10.32 -17.43
N GLN A 180 5.90 9.72 -17.55
CA GLN A 180 5.66 8.57 -18.40
C GLN A 180 4.50 8.85 -19.36
N LEU A 181 4.72 8.64 -20.66
CA LEU A 181 3.66 8.66 -21.67
C LEU A 181 3.38 7.22 -22.13
N THR A 182 2.13 6.81 -22.01
CA THR A 182 1.65 5.52 -22.50
C THR A 182 0.63 5.75 -23.60
N LEU A 183 0.83 5.12 -24.76
CA LEU A 183 -0.10 5.12 -25.88
C LEU A 183 -0.62 3.69 -26.07
N SER A 184 -1.93 3.53 -26.07
CA SER A 184 -2.60 2.24 -26.29
C SER A 184 -3.57 2.34 -27.44
N TYR A 185 -3.40 1.48 -28.48
CA TYR A 185 -4.27 1.46 -29.64
C TYR A 185 -4.97 0.10 -29.76
N THR A 186 -6.29 0.12 -29.77
CA THR A 186 -7.12 -1.07 -29.93
C THR A 186 -7.35 -1.35 -31.41
N ILE A 187 -6.70 -2.36 -31.96
CA ILE A 187 -6.78 -2.74 -33.37
C ILE A 187 -8.10 -3.46 -33.65
N ASN A 188 -8.54 -4.32 -32.74
CA ASN A 188 -9.75 -5.13 -32.91
C ASN A 188 -10.58 -5.16 -31.64
N ASN A 189 -11.93 -5.05 -31.78
CA ASN A 189 -12.89 -5.19 -30.69
C ASN A 189 -13.37 -6.65 -30.56
N TYR A 190 -12.47 -7.61 -30.59
CA TYR A 190 -12.85 -9.00 -30.35
C TYR A 190 -13.35 -9.15 -28.91
N LYS A 191 -14.66 -9.24 -28.74
CA LYS A 191 -15.26 -9.73 -27.51
C LYS A 191 -15.20 -11.25 -27.57
N SER A 192 -14.34 -11.88 -26.78
CA SER A 192 -14.45 -13.30 -26.52
C SER A 192 -15.86 -13.57 -25.97
N GLU A 193 -16.72 -14.22 -26.76
CA GLU A 193 -17.94 -14.79 -26.24
C GLU A 193 -17.53 -15.87 -25.24
N ARG A 194 -17.59 -15.53 -23.93
CA ARG A 194 -17.60 -16.57 -22.91
C ARG A 194 -18.85 -17.40 -23.15
N ASN A 195 -18.68 -18.53 -23.83
CA ASN A 195 -19.68 -19.58 -23.86
C ASN A 195 -20.05 -19.95 -22.43
N GLY A 196 -21.20 -19.46 -21.98
CA GLY A 196 -21.81 -19.85 -20.73
C GLY A 196 -22.28 -21.30 -20.81
N ASN A 197 -21.39 -22.26 -20.54
CA ASN A 197 -21.75 -23.62 -20.14
C ASN A 197 -20.58 -24.20 -19.33
N GLN A 198 -20.56 -23.86 -18.04
CA GLN A 198 -20.06 -24.76 -17.01
C GLN A 198 -20.74 -24.39 -15.69
N SER A 199 -21.84 -25.13 -15.41
CA SER A 199 -22.32 -25.38 -14.06
C SER A 199 -21.21 -26.05 -13.27
N GLY A 200 -20.87 -25.55 -12.08
CA GLY A 200 -19.94 -26.21 -11.18
C GLY A 200 -19.29 -25.24 -10.22
N ASP A 201 -20.00 -24.97 -9.15
CA ASP A 201 -19.61 -24.92 -7.74
C ASP A 201 -18.11 -24.72 -7.45
N ASN A 202 -17.74 -23.57 -6.92
CA ASN A 202 -17.10 -23.39 -5.62
C ASN A 202 -16.56 -21.98 -5.42
N GLY A 203 -16.83 -21.42 -4.24
CA GLY A 203 -16.46 -20.13 -3.80
C GLY A 203 -14.95 -19.90 -3.72
N GLY A 204 -14.58 -18.69 -4.10
CA GLY A 204 -13.23 -18.18 -4.00
C GLY A 204 -13.18 -16.77 -4.56
N ASN A 205 -13.56 -15.81 -3.73
CA ASN A 205 -13.52 -14.38 -4.09
C ASN A 205 -12.07 -13.89 -4.06
N GLY A 206 -11.32 -14.15 -5.13
CA GLY A 206 -10.02 -13.54 -5.37
C GLY A 206 -10.21 -12.18 -6.03
N MET A 207 -10.03 -11.11 -5.28
CA MET A 207 -9.86 -9.78 -5.85
C MET A 207 -8.53 -9.74 -6.61
N ASN A 208 -8.57 -9.88 -7.92
CA ASN A 208 -7.46 -9.50 -8.77
C ASN A 208 -7.38 -7.97 -8.78
N MET A 209 -6.52 -7.42 -7.94
CA MET A 209 -5.99 -6.08 -8.15
C MET A 209 -4.96 -6.16 -9.27
N GLU A 210 -5.35 -5.94 -10.49
CA GLU A 210 -4.41 -5.52 -11.54
C GLU A 210 -3.91 -4.14 -11.16
N MET A 211 -2.69 -4.10 -10.62
CA MET A 211 -1.92 -2.87 -10.55
C MET A 211 -1.38 -2.60 -11.95
N GLU A 212 -2.13 -1.88 -12.75
CA GLU A 212 -1.54 -1.20 -13.92
C GLU A 212 -0.72 -0.01 -13.42
N PHE A 213 0.57 -0.13 -13.61
CA PHE A 213 1.57 0.90 -13.33
C PHE A 213 1.47 2.07 -14.30
#